data_202c8aeac36a966e92500e6db977effe
#
_entry.id   202c8aeac36a966e92500e6db977effe
#
_cell.length_a   1.000
_cell.length_b   1.000
_cell.length_c   1.000
_cell.angle_alpha   90.00
_cell.angle_beta   90.00
_cell.angle_gamma   90.00
#
_symmetry.space_group_name_H-M   'P 1'
#
loop_
_entity.id
_entity.type
_entity.pdbx_description
1 polymer ?
#
loop_
_entity_poly.entity_id
_entity_poly.type
_entity_poly.pdbx_seq_one_letter_code
_entity_poly.pdbx_strand_id
1 'polypeptide(L)'
;MKKEPTRTKQLREQYRRHLNSIITRFYKNSKRKIMIIIENNTIGLSKTLKDVKKTMLAVMDDIENVIDTEIAIVDNEAPDVIKKDITLAYKRGQIKAGYDLEKYGFTISPSLTPLDFEALNILEKNNFSLVKNVSLDMKKEMLRIASDGILRGESIYKISKNMDKTLGLGRNRCTKIARTEIIRAYAKGSMNTYRKAGIKKYQWITAWDERTCPECADLDGKVFKIGGHPEPPIHPCCRCSIAPYVE
;
A
#
# COMPACT_ATOMS: atom_id res chain seq x y z
N MET A 1 14.15 -12.48 22.59
CA MET A 1 13.63 -12.09 21.24
C MET A 1 14.59 -11.07 20.62
N LYS A 2 15.20 -11.38 19.46
CA LYS A 2 15.98 -10.38 18.71
C LYS A 2 15.01 -9.29 18.20
N LYS A 3 15.37 -8.01 18.42
CA LYS A 3 14.56 -6.89 17.92
C LYS A 3 14.64 -6.84 16.40
N GLU A 4 13.52 -6.51 15.75
CA GLU A 4 13.47 -6.30 14.30
C GLU A 4 14.55 -5.31 13.85
N PRO A 5 15.41 -5.68 12.86
CA PRO A 5 16.59 -4.89 12.50
C PRO A 5 16.24 -3.50 11.95
N THR A 6 15.09 -3.35 11.30
CA THR A 6 14.66 -2.05 10.73
C THR A 6 14.10 -1.08 11.77
N ARG A 7 13.60 -1.56 12.90
CA ARG A 7 12.87 -0.76 13.91
C ARG A 7 11.73 0.10 13.31
N THR A 8 11.16 -0.33 12.18
CA THR A 8 10.12 0.41 11.45
C THR A 8 8.70 0.07 11.84
N LYS A 9 8.48 -0.74 12.88
CA LYS A 9 7.15 -1.22 13.29
C LYS A 9 6.14 -0.09 13.46
N GLN A 10 6.52 1.01 14.12
CA GLN A 10 5.64 2.16 14.33
C GLN A 10 5.28 2.86 13.01
N LEU A 11 6.25 3.07 12.11
CA LEU A 11 6.02 3.69 10.80
C LEU A 11 5.09 2.83 9.93
N ARG A 12 5.30 1.51 9.90
CA ARG A 12 4.43 0.58 9.17
C ARG A 12 3.00 0.60 9.71
N GLU A 13 2.84 0.68 11.02
CA GLU A 13 1.53 0.76 11.67
C GLU A 13 0.85 2.12 11.42
N GLN A 14 1.60 3.21 11.44
CA GLN A 14 1.11 4.54 11.09
C GLN A 14 0.62 4.56 9.64
N TYR A 15 1.44 4.15 8.69
CA TYR A 15 1.08 4.12 7.26
C TYR A 15 -0.10 3.20 7.00
N ARG A 16 -0.14 2.02 7.63
CA ARG A 16 -1.30 1.12 7.58
C ARG A 16 -2.59 1.79 8.04
N ARG A 17 -2.55 2.54 9.14
CA ARG A 17 -3.73 3.26 9.65
C ARG A 17 -4.19 4.33 8.67
N HIS A 18 -3.27 5.10 8.10
CA HIS A 18 -3.58 6.12 7.12
C HIS A 18 -4.23 5.52 5.86
N LEU A 19 -3.62 4.51 5.24
CA LEU A 19 -4.19 3.86 4.07
C LEU A 19 -5.55 3.20 4.38
N ASN A 20 -5.67 2.52 5.51
CA ASN A 20 -6.93 1.92 5.92
C ASN A 20 -8.03 2.95 6.19
N SER A 21 -7.69 4.15 6.66
CA SER A 21 -8.65 5.25 6.84
C SER A 21 -9.21 5.70 5.50
N ILE A 22 -8.34 5.97 4.52
CA ILE A 22 -8.73 6.38 3.17
C ILE A 22 -9.65 5.32 2.53
N ILE A 23 -9.23 4.08 2.51
CA ILE A 23 -10.00 2.98 1.88
C ILE A 23 -11.31 2.68 2.62
N THR A 24 -11.33 2.83 3.95
CA THR A 24 -12.57 2.65 4.72
C THR A 24 -13.59 3.75 4.42
N ARG A 25 -13.14 5.00 4.27
CA ARG A 25 -14.01 6.14 3.91
C ARG A 25 -14.54 5.98 2.50
N PHE A 26 -13.68 5.70 1.54
CA PHE A 26 -14.06 5.35 0.17
C PHE A 26 -15.17 4.29 0.14
N TYR A 27 -14.93 3.15 0.80
CA TYR A 27 -15.90 2.06 0.86
C TYR A 27 -17.23 2.47 1.48
N LYS A 28 -17.21 3.13 2.65
CA LYS A 28 -18.44 3.53 3.36
C LYS A 28 -19.29 4.49 2.55
N ASN A 29 -18.65 5.47 1.90
CA ASN A 29 -19.34 6.45 1.08
C ASN A 29 -19.92 5.81 -0.17
N SER A 30 -19.14 5.03 -0.91
CA SER A 30 -19.61 4.29 -2.08
C SER A 30 -20.76 3.36 -1.73
N LYS A 31 -20.61 2.53 -0.70
CA LYS A 31 -21.66 1.60 -0.25
C LYS A 31 -22.96 2.33 0.07
N ARG A 32 -22.90 3.41 0.86
CA ARG A 32 -24.10 4.18 1.24
C ARG A 32 -24.84 4.73 0.00
N LYS A 33 -24.11 5.33 -0.93
CA LYS A 33 -24.68 5.89 -2.15
C LYS A 33 -25.27 4.81 -3.06
N ILE A 34 -24.59 3.67 -3.21
CA ILE A 34 -25.09 2.51 -3.96
C ILE A 34 -26.42 2.00 -3.37
N MET A 35 -26.51 1.86 -2.04
CA MET A 35 -27.75 1.40 -1.41
C MET A 35 -28.92 2.35 -1.68
N ILE A 36 -28.72 3.65 -1.64
CA ILE A 36 -29.73 4.67 -1.99
C ILE A 36 -30.19 4.52 -3.46
N ILE A 37 -29.24 4.33 -4.40
CA ILE A 37 -29.57 4.13 -5.82
C ILE A 37 -30.43 2.88 -6.01
N ILE A 38 -30.06 1.76 -5.40
CA ILE A 38 -30.80 0.50 -5.50
C ILE A 38 -32.19 0.67 -4.88
N GLU A 39 -32.32 1.29 -3.70
CA GLU A 39 -33.57 1.51 -3.01
C GLU A 39 -34.54 2.36 -3.85
N ASN A 40 -34.08 3.48 -4.40
CA ASN A 40 -34.89 4.37 -5.21
C ASN A 40 -35.38 3.74 -6.53
N ASN A 41 -34.66 2.74 -7.05
CA ASN A 41 -35.00 2.09 -8.32
C ASN A 41 -35.77 0.76 -8.14
N THR A 42 -35.84 0.22 -6.93
CA THR A 42 -36.65 -0.99 -6.65
C THR A 42 -38.15 -0.71 -6.47
N ILE A 43 -38.54 0.55 -6.30
CA ILE A 43 -39.94 0.98 -6.02
C ILE A 43 -40.81 1.08 -7.29
N GLY A 44 -40.40 0.48 -8.43
CA GLY A 44 -41.14 0.72 -9.67
C GLY A 44 -41.26 -0.45 -10.65
N LEU A 45 -41.03 -1.69 -10.23
CA LEU A 45 -40.99 -2.85 -11.13
C LEU A 45 -42.38 -3.42 -11.46
N SER A 46 -43.17 -2.64 -12.20
CA SER A 46 -44.29 -3.15 -13.01
C SER A 46 -44.07 -2.78 -14.48
N LYS A 47 -43.03 -3.37 -15.13
CA LYS A 47 -42.66 -3.02 -16.51
C LYS A 47 -42.22 -4.24 -17.33
N THR A 48 -42.30 -4.12 -18.66
CA THR A 48 -41.88 -5.15 -19.61
C THR A 48 -40.39 -5.51 -19.44
N LEU A 49 -39.98 -6.71 -19.84
CA LEU A 49 -38.58 -7.18 -19.80
C LEU A 49 -37.60 -6.23 -20.46
N LYS A 50 -38.05 -5.49 -21.50
CA LYS A 50 -37.23 -4.48 -22.21
C LYS A 50 -36.98 -3.22 -21.35
N ASP A 51 -38.01 -2.79 -20.62
CA ASP A 51 -37.93 -1.65 -19.70
C ASP A 51 -37.08 -2.00 -18.47
N VAL A 52 -37.18 -3.21 -17.97
CA VAL A 52 -36.35 -3.71 -16.85
C VAL A 52 -34.87 -3.70 -17.24
N LYS A 53 -34.51 -4.18 -18.44
CA LYS A 53 -33.12 -4.17 -18.91
C LYS A 53 -32.56 -2.76 -19.05
N LYS A 54 -33.34 -1.82 -19.61
CA LYS A 54 -32.94 -0.41 -19.77
C LYS A 54 -32.75 0.27 -18.40
N THR A 55 -33.69 0.04 -17.48
CA THR A 55 -33.60 0.58 -16.10
C THR A 55 -32.39 0.02 -15.38
N MET A 56 -32.11 -1.28 -15.53
CA MET A 56 -30.96 -1.93 -14.90
C MET A 56 -29.62 -1.34 -15.39
N LEU A 57 -29.47 -1.10 -16.70
CA LEU A 57 -28.27 -0.49 -17.26
C LEU A 57 -28.07 0.92 -16.67
N ALA A 58 -29.11 1.76 -16.64
CA ALA A 58 -29.05 3.09 -16.06
C ALA A 58 -28.66 3.05 -14.56
N VAL A 59 -29.21 2.13 -13.78
CA VAL A 59 -28.87 1.94 -12.38
C VAL A 59 -27.40 1.54 -12.22
N MET A 60 -26.86 0.67 -13.07
CA MET A 60 -25.46 0.27 -13.01
C MET A 60 -24.52 1.42 -13.40
N ASP A 61 -24.90 2.23 -14.38
CA ASP A 61 -24.15 3.44 -14.77
C ASP A 61 -24.11 4.45 -13.61
N ASP A 62 -25.22 4.68 -12.93
CA ASP A 62 -25.28 5.55 -11.76
C ASP A 62 -24.40 5.03 -10.60
N ILE A 63 -24.42 3.71 -10.36
CA ILE A 63 -23.56 3.08 -9.36
C ILE A 63 -22.09 3.26 -9.71
N GLU A 64 -21.72 3.04 -10.97
CA GLU A 64 -20.35 3.21 -11.45
C GLU A 64 -19.88 4.66 -11.29
N ASN A 65 -20.66 5.64 -11.71
CA ASN A 65 -20.35 7.07 -11.59
C ASN A 65 -20.12 7.50 -10.12
N VAL A 66 -20.94 6.99 -9.21
CA VAL A 66 -20.78 7.24 -7.76
C VAL A 66 -19.45 6.68 -7.24
N ILE A 67 -19.09 5.48 -7.65
CA ILE A 67 -17.82 4.87 -7.22
C ILE A 67 -16.64 5.66 -7.80
N ASP A 68 -16.70 6.07 -9.06
CA ASP A 68 -15.64 6.84 -9.71
C ASP A 68 -15.43 8.21 -9.05
N THR A 69 -16.53 8.86 -8.64
CA THR A 69 -16.45 10.09 -7.84
C THR A 69 -15.68 9.87 -6.52
N GLU A 70 -15.96 8.77 -5.82
CA GLU A 70 -15.25 8.45 -4.58
C GLU A 70 -13.79 8.02 -4.82
N ILE A 71 -13.47 7.40 -5.96
CA ILE A 71 -12.09 7.11 -6.37
C ILE A 71 -11.32 8.42 -6.63
N ALA A 72 -11.94 9.41 -7.26
CA ALA A 72 -11.31 10.72 -7.47
C ALA A 72 -10.92 11.40 -6.14
N ILE A 73 -11.72 11.22 -5.09
CA ILE A 73 -11.38 11.70 -3.75
C ILE A 73 -10.14 10.96 -3.21
N VAL A 74 -10.06 9.64 -3.38
CA VAL A 74 -8.88 8.85 -2.99
C VAL A 74 -7.64 9.31 -3.77
N ASP A 75 -7.78 9.54 -5.08
CA ASP A 75 -6.68 9.99 -5.95
C ASP A 75 -6.15 11.37 -5.54
N ASN A 76 -6.98 12.23 -4.96
CA ASN A 76 -6.57 13.53 -4.43
C ASN A 76 -5.92 13.47 -3.04
N GLU A 77 -6.38 12.60 -2.16
CA GLU A 77 -5.91 12.54 -0.77
C GLU A 77 -4.70 11.61 -0.56
N ALA A 78 -4.62 10.52 -1.32
CA ALA A 78 -3.58 9.52 -1.14
C ALA A 78 -2.16 10.06 -1.37
N PRO A 79 -1.88 10.95 -2.34
CA PRO A 79 -0.53 11.46 -2.59
C PRO A 79 0.11 12.11 -1.37
N ASP A 80 -0.60 12.94 -0.63
CA ASP A 80 -0.06 13.65 0.54
C ASP A 80 0.28 12.71 1.68
N VAL A 81 -0.59 11.74 1.93
CA VAL A 81 -0.37 10.69 2.93
C VAL A 81 0.84 9.83 2.57
N ILE A 82 0.94 9.41 1.31
CA ILE A 82 2.04 8.60 0.79
C ILE A 82 3.35 9.38 0.91
N LYS A 83 3.40 10.60 0.41
CA LYS A 83 4.57 11.46 0.48
C LYS A 83 5.08 11.60 1.91
N LYS A 84 4.20 11.93 2.85
CA LYS A 84 4.55 12.09 4.26
C LYS A 84 5.18 10.84 4.86
N ASP A 85 4.51 9.69 4.72
CA ASP A 85 4.93 8.46 5.40
C ASP A 85 6.14 7.80 4.73
N ILE A 86 6.22 7.85 3.40
CA ILE A 86 7.37 7.32 2.64
C ILE A 86 8.63 8.17 2.87
N THR A 87 8.51 9.50 2.84
CA THR A 87 9.64 10.39 3.13
C THR A 87 10.14 10.19 4.57
N LEU A 88 9.24 10.00 5.54
CA LEU A 88 9.62 9.72 6.92
C LEU A 88 10.38 8.40 7.05
N ALA A 89 9.93 7.35 6.39
CA ALA A 89 10.59 6.06 6.38
C ALA A 89 11.99 6.13 5.73
N TYR A 90 12.08 6.85 4.61
CA TYR A 90 13.34 7.08 3.91
C TYR A 90 14.37 7.79 4.79
N LYS A 91 13.98 8.91 5.41
CA LYS A 91 14.83 9.68 6.35
C LYS A 91 15.28 8.83 7.55
N ARG A 92 14.41 7.96 8.08
CA ARG A 92 14.78 7.01 9.13
C ARG A 92 15.86 6.02 8.66
N GLY A 93 15.79 5.58 7.41
CA GLY A 93 16.84 4.77 6.80
C GLY A 93 18.17 5.53 6.69
N GLN A 94 18.15 6.80 6.29
CA GLN A 94 19.36 7.66 6.23
C GLN A 94 20.00 7.82 7.61
N ILE A 95 19.19 8.15 8.63
CA ILE A 95 19.68 8.31 10.01
C ILE A 95 20.33 7.02 10.52
N LYS A 96 19.66 5.87 10.30
CA LYS A 96 20.22 4.57 10.71
C LYS A 96 21.55 4.30 10.02
N ALA A 97 21.62 4.58 8.71
CA ALA A 97 22.84 4.38 7.94
C ALA A 97 23.98 5.30 8.44
N GLY A 98 23.67 6.53 8.84
CA GLY A 98 24.63 7.43 9.49
C GLY A 98 25.24 6.81 10.76
N TYR A 99 24.40 6.30 11.66
CA TYR A 99 24.88 5.62 12.88
C TYR A 99 25.70 4.36 12.60
N ASP A 100 25.37 3.61 11.53
CA ASP A 100 26.18 2.45 11.16
C ASP A 100 27.56 2.86 10.67
N LEU A 101 27.62 3.93 9.88
CA LEU A 101 28.85 4.45 9.30
C LEU A 101 29.80 5.11 10.33
N GLU A 102 29.24 5.75 11.35
CA GLU A 102 30.03 6.31 12.48
C GLU A 102 30.95 5.27 13.13
N LYS A 103 30.51 4.01 13.21
CA LYS A 103 31.31 2.91 13.75
C LYS A 103 32.58 2.61 12.94
N TYR A 104 32.62 3.05 11.70
CA TYR A 104 33.76 2.91 10.78
C TYR A 104 34.48 4.24 10.53
N GLY A 105 34.17 5.28 11.34
CA GLY A 105 34.84 6.59 11.25
C GLY A 105 34.31 7.53 10.17
N PHE A 106 33.17 7.19 9.52
CA PHE A 106 32.54 8.08 8.53
C PHE A 106 31.56 9.03 9.21
N THR A 107 31.65 10.31 8.92
CA THR A 107 30.67 11.32 9.33
C THR A 107 29.86 11.79 8.13
N ILE A 108 28.55 11.53 8.10
CA ILE A 108 27.66 11.93 7.02
C ILE A 108 26.47 12.69 7.57
N SER A 109 26.26 13.90 7.05
CA SER A 109 25.04 14.66 7.32
C SER A 109 23.83 14.01 6.62
N PRO A 110 22.69 13.83 7.31
CA PRO A 110 21.47 13.26 6.73
C PRO A 110 20.71 14.27 5.85
N SER A 111 21.40 14.97 4.94
CA SER A 111 20.78 15.88 3.99
C SER A 111 20.21 15.15 2.77
N LEU A 112 19.08 15.64 2.25
CA LEU A 112 18.51 15.14 1.00
C LEU A 112 19.29 15.74 -0.18
N THR A 113 19.71 14.89 -1.09
CA THR A 113 20.41 15.23 -2.34
C THR A 113 19.47 15.04 -3.54
N PRO A 114 19.82 15.52 -4.74
CA PRO A 114 19.04 15.25 -5.96
C PRO A 114 18.72 13.76 -6.17
N LEU A 115 19.68 12.87 -5.91
CA LEU A 115 19.48 11.41 -5.96
C LEU A 115 18.39 10.92 -4.98
N ASP A 116 18.30 11.53 -3.78
CA ASP A 116 17.28 11.17 -2.82
C ASP A 116 15.90 11.66 -3.27
N PHE A 117 15.79 12.85 -3.86
CA PHE A 117 14.53 13.36 -4.40
C PHE A 117 14.03 12.52 -5.56
N GLU A 118 14.91 12.06 -6.46
CA GLU A 118 14.56 11.13 -7.53
C GLU A 118 14.05 9.80 -6.98
N ALA A 119 14.77 9.22 -6.01
CA ALA A 119 14.35 7.99 -5.36
C ALA A 119 13.00 8.12 -4.65
N LEU A 120 12.75 9.23 -3.95
CA LEU A 120 11.47 9.52 -3.30
C LEU A 120 10.34 9.65 -4.31
N ASN A 121 10.54 10.36 -5.42
CA ASN A 121 9.54 10.51 -6.48
C ASN A 121 9.13 9.15 -7.07
N ILE A 122 10.09 8.25 -7.31
CA ILE A 122 9.81 6.89 -7.78
C ILE A 122 9.00 6.10 -6.73
N LEU A 123 9.41 6.17 -5.47
CA LEU A 123 8.72 5.48 -4.38
C LEU A 123 7.28 5.98 -4.21
N GLU A 124 7.07 7.29 -4.24
CA GLU A 124 5.75 7.92 -4.11
C GLU A 124 4.82 7.51 -5.27
N LYS A 125 5.29 7.57 -6.53
CA LYS A 125 4.52 7.14 -7.70
C LYS A 125 4.13 5.68 -7.64
N ASN A 126 5.07 4.79 -7.26
CA ASN A 126 4.80 3.37 -7.14
C ASN A 126 3.76 3.09 -6.04
N ASN A 127 3.89 3.75 -4.88
CA ASN A 127 2.92 3.61 -3.80
C ASN A 127 1.52 4.11 -4.19
N PHE A 128 1.45 5.26 -4.89
CA PHE A 128 0.19 5.78 -5.40
C PHE A 128 -0.50 4.77 -6.35
N SER A 129 0.25 4.21 -7.30
CA SER A 129 -0.26 3.16 -8.19
C SER A 129 -0.81 1.95 -7.43
N LEU A 130 -0.11 1.49 -6.39
CA LEU A 130 -0.56 0.38 -5.55
C LEU A 130 -1.89 0.71 -4.83
N VAL A 131 -2.02 1.90 -4.25
CA VAL A 131 -3.25 2.35 -3.56
C VAL A 131 -4.41 2.50 -4.54
N LYS A 132 -4.16 3.12 -5.70
CA LYS A 132 -5.16 3.24 -6.78
C LYS A 132 -5.68 1.88 -7.23
N ASN A 133 -4.80 0.90 -7.41
CA ASN A 133 -5.20 -0.45 -7.78
C ASN A 133 -6.08 -1.12 -6.70
N VAL A 134 -5.92 -0.80 -5.42
CA VAL A 134 -6.84 -1.28 -4.37
C VAL A 134 -8.25 -0.72 -4.60
N SER A 135 -8.38 0.59 -4.86
CA SER A 135 -9.68 1.23 -5.09
C SER A 135 -10.37 0.68 -6.34
N LEU A 136 -9.62 0.48 -7.43
CA LEU A 136 -10.14 -0.08 -8.68
C LEU A 136 -10.62 -1.53 -8.54
N ASP A 137 -9.89 -2.36 -7.80
CA ASP A 137 -10.32 -3.74 -7.57
C ASP A 137 -11.54 -3.80 -6.63
N MET A 138 -11.62 -2.90 -5.65
CA MET A 138 -12.82 -2.74 -4.84
C MET A 138 -14.02 -2.26 -5.67
N LYS A 139 -13.83 -1.32 -6.62
CA LYS A 139 -14.85 -0.90 -7.58
C LYS A 139 -15.41 -2.11 -8.33
N LYS A 140 -14.55 -2.90 -8.97
CA LYS A 140 -14.96 -4.11 -9.72
C LYS A 140 -15.80 -5.05 -8.88
N GLU A 141 -15.36 -5.33 -7.65
CA GLU A 141 -16.08 -6.25 -6.77
C GLU A 141 -17.41 -5.67 -6.27
N MET A 142 -17.48 -4.37 -5.98
CA MET A 142 -18.74 -3.72 -5.60
C MET A 142 -19.75 -3.71 -6.74
N LEU A 143 -19.32 -3.42 -7.98
CA LEU A 143 -20.17 -3.49 -9.18
C LEU A 143 -20.68 -4.91 -9.40
N ARG A 144 -19.81 -5.92 -9.29
CA ARG A 144 -20.20 -7.34 -9.43
C ARG A 144 -21.27 -7.74 -8.41
N ILE A 145 -21.07 -7.38 -7.13
CA ILE A 145 -22.03 -7.71 -6.06
C ILE A 145 -23.37 -6.99 -6.28
N ALA A 146 -23.34 -5.72 -6.70
CA ALA A 146 -24.54 -4.96 -6.99
C ALA A 146 -25.31 -5.59 -8.17
N SER A 147 -24.65 -5.85 -9.29
CA SER A 147 -25.22 -6.46 -10.49
C SER A 147 -25.83 -7.83 -10.19
N ASP A 148 -25.05 -8.72 -9.55
CA ASP A 148 -25.51 -10.07 -9.21
C ASP A 148 -26.73 -10.04 -8.26
N GLY A 149 -26.70 -9.15 -7.27
CA GLY A 149 -27.79 -9.00 -6.30
C GLY A 149 -29.07 -8.47 -6.93
N ILE A 150 -28.98 -7.45 -7.79
CA ILE A 150 -30.11 -6.88 -8.53
C ILE A 150 -30.72 -7.93 -9.48
N LEU A 151 -29.88 -8.64 -10.26
CA LEU A 151 -30.31 -9.68 -11.18
C LEU A 151 -31.03 -10.85 -10.47
N ARG A 152 -30.61 -11.20 -9.27
CA ARG A 152 -31.24 -12.29 -8.47
C ARG A 152 -32.41 -11.82 -7.64
N GLY A 153 -32.77 -10.53 -7.68
CA GLY A 153 -33.81 -9.95 -6.83
C GLY A 153 -33.48 -10.05 -5.32
N GLU A 154 -32.20 -10.01 -4.96
CA GLU A 154 -31.78 -10.08 -3.56
C GLU A 154 -32.19 -8.80 -2.81
N SER A 155 -32.55 -8.95 -1.52
CA SER A 155 -32.86 -7.81 -0.67
C SER A 155 -31.66 -6.88 -0.54
N ILE A 156 -31.92 -5.56 -0.39
CA ILE A 156 -30.90 -4.53 -0.15
C ILE A 156 -29.99 -4.90 1.01
N TYR A 157 -30.54 -5.48 2.07
CA TYR A 157 -29.79 -5.97 3.23
C TYR A 157 -28.75 -7.04 2.81
N LYS A 158 -29.15 -8.01 1.98
CA LYS A 158 -28.28 -9.09 1.53
C LYS A 158 -27.15 -8.57 0.63
N ILE A 159 -27.46 -7.67 -0.32
CA ILE A 159 -26.48 -7.01 -1.17
C ILE A 159 -25.49 -6.21 -0.30
N SER A 160 -25.99 -5.40 0.63
CA SER A 160 -25.18 -4.61 1.58
C SER A 160 -24.22 -5.50 2.39
N LYS A 161 -24.70 -6.61 2.95
CA LYS A 161 -23.89 -7.56 3.72
C LYS A 161 -22.81 -8.25 2.87
N ASN A 162 -23.12 -8.59 1.62
CA ASN A 162 -22.12 -9.15 0.70
C ASN A 162 -21.01 -8.13 0.38
N MET A 163 -21.33 -6.84 0.25
CA MET A 163 -20.33 -5.79 0.03
C MET A 163 -19.34 -5.64 1.18
N ASP A 164 -19.70 -5.97 2.43
CA ASP A 164 -18.80 -5.83 3.58
C ASP A 164 -17.51 -6.65 3.46
N LYS A 165 -17.54 -7.74 2.68
CA LYS A 165 -16.34 -8.55 2.38
C LYS A 165 -15.30 -7.75 1.58
N THR A 166 -15.73 -6.86 0.70
CA THR A 166 -14.85 -6.00 -0.11
C THR A 166 -13.98 -5.10 0.75
N LEU A 167 -14.53 -4.56 1.83
CA LEU A 167 -13.73 -3.74 2.78
C LEU A 167 -12.60 -4.55 3.43
N GLY A 168 -12.87 -5.79 3.83
CA GLY A 168 -11.86 -6.68 4.41
C GLY A 168 -10.70 -6.93 3.44
N LEU A 169 -11.00 -7.20 2.16
CA LEU A 169 -10.00 -7.39 1.11
C LEU A 169 -9.15 -6.12 0.91
N GLY A 170 -9.78 -4.94 0.78
CA GLY A 170 -9.08 -3.67 0.64
C GLY A 170 -8.15 -3.37 1.80
N ARG A 171 -8.60 -3.55 3.05
CA ARG A 171 -7.79 -3.35 4.26
C ARG A 171 -6.60 -4.30 4.35
N ASN A 172 -6.78 -5.56 3.96
CA ASN A 172 -5.70 -6.54 3.94
C ASN A 172 -4.63 -6.17 2.92
N ARG A 173 -5.03 -5.70 1.73
CA ARG A 173 -4.08 -5.21 0.71
C ARG A 173 -3.33 -3.97 1.19
N CYS A 174 -4.00 -2.97 1.74
CA CYS A 174 -3.35 -1.79 2.34
C CYS A 174 -2.36 -2.17 3.45
N THR A 175 -2.69 -3.19 4.25
CA THR A 175 -1.77 -3.70 5.28
C THR A 175 -0.50 -4.29 4.68
N LYS A 176 -0.61 -5.07 3.59
CA LYS A 176 0.54 -5.61 2.86
C LYS A 176 1.38 -4.50 2.23
N ILE A 177 0.74 -3.52 1.58
CA ILE A 177 1.40 -2.35 1.00
C ILE A 177 2.20 -1.61 2.08
N ALA A 178 1.56 -1.22 3.18
CA ALA A 178 2.21 -0.47 4.25
C ALA A 178 3.43 -1.20 4.83
N ARG A 179 3.31 -2.52 5.05
CA ARG A 179 4.43 -3.32 5.57
C ARG A 179 5.59 -3.44 4.61
N THR A 180 5.32 -3.53 3.32
CA THR A 180 6.34 -3.72 2.28
C THR A 180 7.03 -2.41 1.93
N GLU A 181 6.25 -1.37 1.68
CA GLU A 181 6.76 -0.13 1.11
C GLU A 181 7.50 0.75 2.13
N ILE A 182 7.13 0.70 3.40
CA ILE A 182 7.93 1.33 4.47
C ILE A 182 9.32 0.69 4.59
N ILE A 183 9.43 -0.63 4.47
CA ILE A 183 10.75 -1.31 4.45
C ILE A 183 11.53 -0.91 3.19
N ARG A 184 10.89 -0.85 2.04
CA ARG A 184 11.51 -0.41 0.77
C ARG A 184 12.08 1.00 0.88
N ALA A 185 11.28 1.95 1.36
CA ALA A 185 11.71 3.34 1.53
C ALA A 185 12.88 3.46 2.53
N TYR A 186 12.78 2.76 3.64
CA TYR A 186 13.83 2.71 4.66
C TYR A 186 15.15 2.13 4.10
N ALA A 187 15.09 0.98 3.42
CA ALA A 187 16.26 0.34 2.81
C ALA A 187 16.89 1.24 1.75
N LYS A 188 16.06 1.91 0.93
CA LYS A 188 16.54 2.83 -0.11
C LYS A 188 17.25 4.05 0.50
N GLY A 189 16.71 4.61 1.59
CA GLY A 189 17.36 5.69 2.33
C GLY A 189 18.72 5.25 2.90
N SER A 190 18.79 4.07 3.49
CA SER A 190 20.07 3.50 3.98
C SER A 190 21.06 3.28 2.85
N MET A 191 20.62 2.67 1.75
CA MET A 191 21.45 2.37 0.59
C MET A 191 22.06 3.63 -0.05
N ASN A 192 21.25 4.68 -0.22
CA ASN A 192 21.73 5.94 -0.79
C ASN A 192 22.73 6.62 0.15
N THR A 193 22.56 6.51 1.47
CA THR A 193 23.52 7.03 2.44
C THR A 193 24.86 6.28 2.39
N TYR A 194 24.83 4.96 2.30
CA TYR A 194 26.06 4.17 2.10
C TYR A 194 26.78 4.54 0.79
N ARG A 195 26.02 4.73 -0.30
CA ARG A 195 26.57 5.15 -1.58
C ARG A 195 27.26 6.53 -1.48
N LYS A 196 26.64 7.50 -0.77
CA LYS A 196 27.24 8.84 -0.51
C LYS A 196 28.55 8.75 0.30
N ALA A 197 28.65 7.78 1.21
CA ALA A 197 29.86 7.49 1.98
C ALA A 197 30.95 6.76 1.16
N GLY A 198 30.73 6.47 -0.10
CA GLY A 198 31.68 5.70 -0.91
C GLY A 198 31.69 4.19 -0.61
N ILE A 199 30.77 3.68 0.22
CA ILE A 199 30.61 2.27 0.51
C ILE A 199 30.14 1.57 -0.78
N LYS A 200 30.83 0.49 -1.14
CA LYS A 200 30.55 -0.26 -2.36
C LYS A 200 29.77 -1.55 -2.14
N LYS A 201 29.75 -2.05 -0.90
CA LYS A 201 29.12 -3.33 -0.53
C LYS A 201 28.24 -3.17 0.69
N TYR A 202 27.23 -4.02 0.82
CA TYR A 202 26.40 -4.14 2.00
C TYR A 202 26.19 -5.58 2.39
N GLN A 203 25.97 -5.83 3.66
CA GLN A 203 25.62 -7.12 4.21
C GLN A 203 24.11 -7.20 4.44
N TRP A 204 23.50 -8.31 4.06
CA TRP A 204 22.09 -8.60 4.33
C TRP A 204 21.87 -8.98 5.79
N ILE A 205 20.86 -8.40 6.43
CA ILE A 205 20.49 -8.66 7.82
C ILE A 205 19.05 -9.15 7.90
N THR A 206 18.87 -10.38 8.32
CA THR A 206 17.56 -11.01 8.47
C THR A 206 16.99 -10.82 9.87
N ALA A 207 15.67 -10.77 10.00
CA ALA A 207 14.99 -10.52 11.28
C ALA A 207 15.06 -11.70 12.27
N TRP A 208 15.29 -12.92 11.80
CA TRP A 208 15.40 -14.16 12.59
C TRP A 208 14.31 -14.33 13.65
N ASP A 209 13.06 -14.46 13.21
CA ASP A 209 11.93 -14.86 14.04
C ASP A 209 11.09 -15.94 13.33
N GLU A 210 10.00 -16.39 13.95
CA GLU A 210 9.11 -17.43 13.44
C GLU A 210 8.46 -17.13 12.08
N ARG A 211 8.57 -15.88 11.61
CA ARG A 211 8.04 -15.42 10.32
C ARG A 211 9.14 -15.23 9.26
N THR A 212 10.35 -15.61 9.56
CA THR A 212 11.44 -15.56 8.60
C THR A 212 11.26 -16.67 7.57
N CYS A 213 11.16 -16.28 6.29
CA CYS A 213 11.05 -17.26 5.21
C CYS A 213 12.42 -17.85 4.86
N PRO A 214 12.49 -19.06 4.27
CA PRO A 214 13.75 -19.69 3.88
C PRO A 214 14.62 -18.81 2.99
N GLU A 215 14.04 -18.14 1.99
CA GLU A 215 14.76 -17.25 1.08
C GLU A 215 15.47 -16.11 1.82
N CYS A 216 14.80 -15.47 2.81
CA CYS A 216 15.43 -14.45 3.64
C CYS A 216 16.50 -15.04 4.57
N ALA A 217 16.29 -16.23 5.09
CA ALA A 217 17.27 -16.93 5.95
C ALA A 217 18.56 -17.22 5.17
N ASP A 218 18.44 -17.68 3.93
CA ASP A 218 19.58 -17.99 3.07
C ASP A 218 20.41 -16.76 2.69
N LEU A 219 19.83 -15.57 2.73
CA LEU A 219 20.53 -14.33 2.43
C LEU A 219 21.27 -13.74 3.63
N ASP A 220 20.95 -14.18 4.85
CA ASP A 220 21.54 -13.60 6.07
C ASP A 220 23.06 -13.65 6.06
N GLY A 221 23.68 -12.54 6.39
CA GLY A 221 25.13 -12.39 6.41
C GLY A 221 25.81 -12.31 5.04
N LYS A 222 25.12 -12.59 3.94
CA LYS A 222 25.71 -12.47 2.58
C LYS A 222 25.96 -11.03 2.23
N VAL A 223 27.04 -10.82 1.44
CA VAL A 223 27.52 -9.51 1.03
C VAL A 223 27.20 -9.27 -0.46
N PHE A 224 26.67 -8.10 -0.76
CA PHE A 224 26.24 -7.69 -2.09
C PHE A 224 26.80 -6.32 -2.48
N LYS A 225 26.92 -6.04 -3.77
CA LYS A 225 27.30 -4.72 -4.28
C LYS A 225 26.13 -3.73 -4.14
N ILE A 226 26.41 -2.49 -3.77
CA ILE A 226 25.42 -1.41 -3.78
C ILE A 226 24.96 -1.14 -5.22
N GLY A 227 23.64 -1.16 -5.43
CA GLY A 227 23.01 -1.05 -6.73
C GLY A 227 22.84 -2.39 -7.46
N GLY A 228 23.28 -3.51 -6.85
CA GLY A 228 22.99 -4.87 -7.29
C GLY A 228 21.77 -5.46 -6.58
N HIS A 229 21.37 -6.65 -6.98
CA HIS A 229 20.31 -7.41 -6.32
C HIS A 229 20.90 -8.51 -5.44
N PRO A 230 20.18 -8.95 -4.40
CA PRO A 230 18.84 -8.52 -3.93
C PRO A 230 18.87 -7.26 -3.05
N GLU A 231 17.86 -6.38 -3.16
CA GLU A 231 17.61 -5.26 -2.22
C GLU A 231 16.32 -5.55 -1.40
N PRO A 232 16.31 -5.33 -0.06
CA PRO A 232 15.09 -5.51 0.71
C PRO A 232 14.06 -4.40 0.41
N PRO A 233 12.74 -4.75 0.34
CA PRO A 233 12.15 -6.06 0.56
C PRO A 233 12.15 -6.91 -0.74
N ILE A 234 12.48 -8.20 -0.66
CA ILE A 234 12.44 -9.13 -1.81
C ILE A 234 11.06 -9.77 -2.01
N HIS A 235 10.20 -9.73 -1.00
CA HIS A 235 8.83 -10.24 -1.06
C HIS A 235 7.90 -9.38 -0.20
N PRO A 236 6.56 -9.47 -0.37
CA PRO A 236 5.60 -8.78 0.49
C PRO A 236 5.83 -9.07 1.98
N CYS A 237 5.73 -8.03 2.80
CA CYS A 237 5.93 -8.10 4.26
C CYS A 237 7.32 -8.55 4.73
N CYS A 238 8.33 -8.56 3.88
CA CYS A 238 9.73 -8.73 4.28
C CYS A 238 10.12 -7.75 5.39
N ARG A 239 11.04 -8.17 6.30
CA ARG A 239 11.49 -7.36 7.45
C ARG A 239 13.02 -7.27 7.55
N CYS A 240 13.68 -7.71 6.50
CA CYS A 240 15.14 -7.67 6.42
C CYS A 240 15.64 -6.22 6.31
N SER A 241 16.89 -6.03 6.66
CA SER A 241 17.61 -4.77 6.61
C SER A 241 18.98 -4.98 5.96
N ILE A 242 19.75 -3.93 5.89
CA ILE A 242 21.13 -3.95 5.39
C ILE A 242 22.06 -3.26 6.38
N ALA A 243 23.33 -3.65 6.38
CA ALA A 243 24.42 -2.95 7.06
C ALA A 243 25.55 -2.65 6.06
N PRO A 244 26.36 -1.60 6.26
CA PRO A 244 27.50 -1.34 5.39
C PRO A 244 28.52 -2.47 5.58
N TYR A 245 29.15 -2.87 4.49
CA TYR A 245 30.29 -3.80 4.53
C TYR A 245 31.55 -3.04 4.13
N VAL A 246 32.44 -2.87 5.09
CA VAL A 246 33.75 -2.20 4.96
C VAL A 246 34.82 -3.29 5.02
N GLU A 247 35.66 -3.34 4.00
CA GLU A 247 36.81 -4.27 3.93
C GLU A 247 37.97 -3.73 4.73
#